data_96eb77f6f37ceddd70014d86ddcdd286
#
_entry.id   96eb77f6f37ceddd70014d86ddcdd286
#
_cell.length_a   1.000
_cell.length_b   1.000
_cell.length_c   1.000
_cell.angle_alpha   90.00
_cell.angle_beta   90.00
_cell.angle_gamma   90.00
#
_symmetry.space_group_name_H-M   'P 1'
#
loop_
_entity.id
_entity.type
_entity.pdbx_description
1 polymer ?
#
loop_
_entity_poly.entity_id
_entity_poly.type
_entity_poly.pdbx_seq_one_letter_code
_entity_poly.pdbx_strand_id
1 'polypeptide(L)'
;MRLTRKTTLASAAAMLLLGLTACAPAGSAGPGGIEGDGDDAPAATGNGPYNLEIAENPEFEEGTTMAELAEAGTIRVGTKFDQPLFGLQGPDGTPVGFDVAIAALIAAELGIAFEDIEWTEAQSAVRESFLESDQVDIVVATYTINDARKERIDFAGPYFIAGQDIIVQAGNPEGITGPEDLAGLPVCSAEGSTPAATISDEYGAELLAAGGYSDCLDPLRNGQVVAVTTDNVILSGFVDQNPGEFELIGETFTEEPYGIGLPLGDDAFRAFINDVLEEAFEDGTWARLYEETAGTVLDVPEPPMVDRY
;
A
#
# COMPACT_ATOMS: atom_id res chain seq x y z
N MET A 1 -44.71 32.29 28.40
CA MET A 1 -46.03 31.94 27.89
C MET A 1 -45.90 30.59 27.23
N ARG A 2 -46.16 29.48 27.98
CA ARG A 2 -47.24 28.48 27.86
C ARG A 2 -47.47 28.09 26.38
N LEU A 3 -47.37 26.83 25.91
CA LEU A 3 -47.99 25.60 26.45
C LEU A 3 -47.35 24.36 25.81
N THR A 4 -47.17 23.38 26.63
CA THR A 4 -47.04 21.92 26.44
C THR A 4 -48.12 21.28 25.55
N ARG A 5 -47.77 20.17 24.84
CA ARG A 5 -48.62 18.97 24.82
C ARG A 5 -47.84 17.72 24.49
N LYS A 6 -47.83 16.85 25.50
CA LYS A 6 -47.52 15.40 25.38
C LYS A 6 -48.75 14.67 24.83
N THR A 7 -48.56 13.62 24.05
CA THR A 7 -49.48 12.49 24.03
C THR A 7 -48.71 11.20 23.77
N THR A 8 -48.69 10.38 24.77
CA THR A 8 -48.42 8.94 24.80
C THR A 8 -49.66 8.20 24.32
N LEU A 9 -49.50 7.09 23.62
CA LEU A 9 -50.38 5.91 23.73
C LEU A 9 -49.66 4.65 23.24
N ALA A 10 -49.84 3.64 24.03
CA ALA A 10 -49.26 2.34 24.20
C ALA A 10 -50.10 1.23 23.51
N SER A 11 -49.50 0.03 23.50
CA SER A 11 -50.11 -1.30 23.43
C SER A 11 -50.50 -1.81 22.06
N ALA A 12 -50.23 -3.05 21.63
CA ALA A 12 -50.32 -4.33 22.34
C ALA A 12 -49.61 -5.48 21.61
N ALA A 13 -49.21 -6.45 22.35
CA ALA A 13 -48.67 -7.74 21.96
C ALA A 13 -49.72 -8.67 21.34
N ALA A 14 -49.27 -9.59 20.48
CA ALA A 14 -49.94 -10.88 20.29
C ALA A 14 -48.90 -11.96 19.93
N MET A 15 -48.67 -12.87 20.86
CA MET A 15 -48.08 -14.20 20.66
C MET A 15 -49.05 -15.09 19.90
N LEU A 16 -48.54 -15.91 19.01
CA LEU A 16 -49.14 -17.22 18.69
C LEU A 16 -48.05 -18.25 18.41
N LEU A 17 -47.93 -19.19 19.32
CA LEU A 17 -47.27 -20.48 19.25
C LEU A 17 -48.24 -21.50 18.65
N LEU A 18 -47.71 -22.46 17.91
CA LEU A 18 -48.16 -23.84 17.61
C LEU A 18 -47.49 -24.28 16.32
N GLY A 19 -46.87 -25.42 16.12
CA GLY A 19 -46.79 -26.66 16.84
C GLY A 19 -46.15 -27.70 15.91
N LEU A 20 -45.43 -28.64 16.50
CA LEU A 20 -44.74 -29.80 15.94
C LEU A 20 -45.52 -30.57 14.86
N THR A 21 -44.79 -31.20 13.91
CA THR A 21 -44.84 -32.68 13.75
C THR A 21 -43.66 -33.16 12.86
N ALA A 22 -42.96 -34.15 13.40
CA ALA A 22 -42.01 -35.00 12.70
C ALA A 22 -42.75 -36.09 11.93
N CYS A 23 -42.17 -36.47 10.74
CA CYS A 23 -42.30 -37.83 10.20
C CYS A 23 -41.20 -38.07 9.16
N ALA A 24 -40.27 -38.96 9.50
CA ALA A 24 -39.48 -39.70 8.50
C ALA A 24 -40.28 -40.91 7.97
N PRO A 25 -39.99 -41.38 6.78
CA PRO A 25 -39.71 -42.80 6.63
C PRO A 25 -38.43 -43.11 5.85
N ALA A 26 -37.91 -44.26 6.18
CA ALA A 26 -36.70 -44.90 5.73
C ALA A 26 -36.82 -45.50 4.31
N GLY A 27 -35.64 -45.56 3.65
CA GLY A 27 -35.23 -46.72 2.86
C GLY A 27 -35.37 -46.68 1.37
N SER A 28 -34.27 -46.57 0.64
CA SER A 28 -33.84 -47.64 -0.27
C SER A 28 -32.43 -47.37 -0.77
N ALA A 29 -31.62 -48.41 -0.67
CA ALA A 29 -30.25 -48.47 -1.15
C ALA A 29 -30.22 -48.57 -2.70
N GLY A 30 -29.22 -47.88 -3.29
CA GLY A 30 -28.76 -48.11 -4.67
C GLY A 30 -27.30 -47.67 -4.81
N PRO A 31 -26.43 -48.47 -5.44
CA PRO A 31 -24.99 -48.35 -5.35
C PRO A 31 -24.43 -47.43 -6.43
N GLY A 32 -23.45 -46.62 -6.08
CA GLY A 32 -22.70 -45.80 -7.02
C GLY A 32 -21.90 -44.76 -6.29
N GLY A 33 -20.92 -45.19 -5.48
CA GLY A 33 -19.90 -44.32 -4.94
C GLY A 33 -19.02 -43.79 -6.11
N ILE A 34 -19.07 -42.49 -6.32
CA ILE A 34 -17.96 -41.77 -6.86
C ILE A 34 -17.35 -41.13 -5.61
N GLU A 35 -16.28 -41.72 -5.13
CA GLU A 35 -15.36 -41.06 -4.24
C GLU A 35 -14.83 -39.86 -5.05
N GLY A 36 -15.39 -38.68 -4.79
CA GLY A 36 -14.75 -37.43 -5.13
C GLY A 36 -13.54 -37.34 -4.22
N ASP A 37 -12.37 -37.52 -4.78
CA ASP A 37 -11.16 -36.98 -4.19
C ASP A 37 -11.46 -35.50 -3.90
N GLY A 38 -11.71 -35.22 -2.65
CA GLY A 38 -11.58 -33.87 -2.15
C GLY A 38 -10.11 -33.52 -2.35
N ASP A 39 -9.85 -32.68 -3.32
CA ASP A 39 -8.66 -31.87 -3.29
C ASP A 39 -8.74 -31.08 -1.97
N ASP A 40 -8.15 -31.64 -0.94
CA ASP A 40 -7.65 -30.88 0.19
C ASP A 40 -6.53 -29.99 -0.41
N ALA A 41 -6.92 -28.82 -0.94
CA ALA A 41 -6.00 -27.74 -1.09
C ALA A 41 -5.37 -27.56 0.30
N PRO A 42 -4.03 -27.63 0.45
CA PRO A 42 -3.40 -27.44 1.73
C PRO A 42 -3.96 -26.14 2.30
N ALA A 43 -4.49 -26.19 3.52
CA ALA A 43 -4.91 -24.99 4.22
C ALA A 43 -3.75 -24.03 4.16
N ALA A 44 -3.98 -22.83 3.63
CA ALA A 44 -2.97 -21.79 3.58
C ALA A 44 -2.43 -21.61 4.99
N THR A 45 -1.21 -22.07 5.23
CA THR A 45 -0.52 -21.97 6.52
C THR A 45 0.22 -20.64 6.65
N GLY A 46 0.02 -19.76 5.63
CA GLY A 46 0.71 -18.49 5.53
C GLY A 46 0.04 -17.36 6.32
N ASN A 47 0.85 -16.39 6.67
CA ASN A 47 0.50 -15.21 7.43
C ASN A 47 -0.19 -14.16 6.55
N GLY A 48 -1.42 -13.78 6.90
CA GLY A 48 -2.15 -12.69 6.26
C GLY A 48 -2.45 -12.90 4.78
N PRO A 49 -2.75 -11.81 4.04
CA PRO A 49 -3.20 -11.88 2.65
C PRO A 49 -2.12 -12.30 1.65
N TYR A 50 -0.83 -12.24 2.03
CA TYR A 50 0.31 -12.51 1.15
C TYR A 50 0.90 -13.90 1.32
N ASN A 51 0.31 -14.75 2.17
CA ASN A 51 0.73 -16.13 2.40
C ASN A 51 2.25 -16.27 2.68
N LEU A 52 2.77 -15.41 3.56
CA LEU A 52 4.16 -15.39 3.99
C LEU A 52 4.37 -16.39 5.14
N GLU A 53 5.51 -17.09 5.13
CA GLU A 53 5.92 -17.93 6.24
C GLU A 53 6.50 -17.05 7.35
N ILE A 54 6.01 -17.22 8.59
CA ILE A 54 6.52 -16.46 9.74
C ILE A 54 7.75 -17.19 10.29
N ALA A 55 8.87 -16.49 10.49
CA ALA A 55 10.05 -17.04 11.09
C ALA A 55 9.76 -17.58 12.50
N GLU A 56 10.04 -18.88 12.73
CA GLU A 56 9.84 -19.52 14.02
C GLU A 56 11.00 -19.20 14.97
N ASN A 57 10.76 -18.40 16.00
CA ASN A 57 11.73 -18.04 17.04
C ASN A 57 13.04 -17.47 16.46
N PRO A 58 13.01 -16.39 15.66
CA PRO A 58 14.22 -15.80 15.12
C PRO A 58 15.15 -15.33 16.26
N GLU A 59 16.44 -15.58 16.11
CA GLU A 59 17.45 -15.20 17.11
C GLU A 59 18.19 -13.96 16.62
N PHE A 60 18.11 -12.87 17.37
CA PHE A 60 18.82 -11.62 17.11
C PHE A 60 19.78 -11.27 18.26
N GLU A 61 20.79 -10.45 17.95
CA GLU A 61 21.71 -9.94 18.98
C GLU A 61 20.94 -9.06 19.97
N GLU A 62 21.15 -9.27 21.28
CA GLU A 62 20.49 -8.52 22.35
C GLU A 62 20.78 -7.01 22.25
N GLY A 63 19.74 -6.20 22.36
CA GLY A 63 19.80 -4.74 22.26
C GLY A 63 19.81 -4.19 20.83
N THR A 64 19.52 -5.03 19.84
CA THR A 64 19.23 -4.57 18.47
C THR A 64 17.74 -4.31 18.29
N THR A 65 17.37 -3.44 17.36
CA THR A 65 15.98 -3.16 16.99
C THR A 65 15.23 -4.44 16.61
N MET A 66 15.85 -5.37 15.88
CA MET A 66 15.25 -6.64 15.52
C MET A 66 14.88 -7.47 16.77
N ALA A 67 15.79 -7.53 17.78
CA ALA A 67 15.49 -8.24 19.02
C ALA A 67 14.34 -7.60 19.81
N GLU A 68 14.31 -6.26 19.87
CA GLU A 68 13.26 -5.51 20.55
C GLU A 68 11.89 -5.70 19.88
N LEU A 69 11.82 -5.64 18.54
CA LEU A 69 10.59 -5.86 17.77
C LEU A 69 10.09 -7.30 17.88
N ALA A 70 10.99 -8.28 17.77
CA ALA A 70 10.65 -9.70 17.93
C ALA A 70 10.14 -10.02 19.35
N GLU A 71 10.75 -9.43 20.40
CA GLU A 71 10.25 -9.58 21.79
C GLU A 71 8.90 -8.87 21.98
N ALA A 72 8.70 -7.71 21.38
CA ALA A 72 7.44 -6.99 21.44
C ALA A 72 6.31 -7.71 20.67
N GLY A 73 6.66 -8.48 19.63
CA GLY A 73 5.70 -9.19 18.77
C GLY A 73 4.86 -8.26 17.91
N THR A 74 5.31 -7.01 17.69
CA THR A 74 4.63 -6.01 16.86
C THR A 74 5.63 -5.07 16.20
N ILE A 75 5.27 -4.49 15.04
CA ILE A 75 6.04 -3.48 14.33
C ILE A 75 5.10 -2.36 13.85
N ARG A 76 5.52 -1.11 14.02
CA ARG A 76 4.79 0.08 13.55
C ARG A 76 5.25 0.45 12.15
N VAL A 77 4.35 0.40 11.17
CA VAL A 77 4.65 0.63 9.76
C VAL A 77 3.91 1.85 9.22
N GLY A 78 4.65 2.82 8.73
CA GLY A 78 4.13 3.91 7.92
C GLY A 78 3.97 3.50 6.46
N THR A 79 2.76 3.58 5.90
CA THR A 79 2.49 3.28 4.49
C THR A 79 1.46 4.23 3.90
N LYS A 80 1.23 4.17 2.60
CA LYS A 80 0.17 4.93 1.94
C LYS A 80 -1.19 4.26 2.13
N PHE A 81 -2.25 5.08 2.17
CA PHE A 81 -3.62 4.60 2.25
C PHE A 81 -4.45 4.97 1.02
N ASP A 82 -3.87 5.72 0.10
CA ASP A 82 -4.53 6.33 -1.06
C ASP A 82 -3.95 5.91 -2.42
N GLN A 83 -2.98 4.97 -2.45
CA GLN A 83 -2.31 4.56 -3.68
C GLN A 83 -2.72 3.14 -4.09
N PRO A 84 -3.59 2.98 -5.09
CA PRO A 84 -3.91 1.68 -5.67
C PRO A 84 -2.64 0.92 -6.06
N LEU A 85 -2.67 -0.40 -5.96
CA LEU A 85 -1.56 -1.32 -6.27
C LEU A 85 -0.42 -1.33 -5.23
N PHE A 86 -0.11 -0.22 -4.54
CA PHE A 86 1.03 -0.10 -3.63
C PHE A 86 0.61 -0.01 -2.16
N GLY A 87 -0.23 0.95 -1.79
CA GLY A 87 -0.73 1.14 -0.43
C GLY A 87 -2.12 1.76 -0.45
N LEU A 88 -3.14 0.93 -0.50
CA LEU A 88 -4.55 1.34 -0.51
C LEU A 88 -5.26 0.80 0.71
N GLN A 89 -5.93 1.66 1.48
CA GLN A 89 -6.73 1.21 2.61
C GLN A 89 -7.96 0.44 2.13
N GLY A 90 -8.09 -0.79 2.58
CA GLY A 90 -9.25 -1.63 2.32
C GLY A 90 -10.49 -1.21 3.13
N PRO A 91 -11.66 -1.78 2.81
CA PRO A 91 -12.91 -1.43 3.48
C PRO A 91 -12.95 -1.76 4.98
N ASP A 92 -12.12 -2.69 5.44
CA ASP A 92 -11.96 -3.09 6.84
C ASP A 92 -10.92 -2.23 7.59
N GLY A 93 -10.28 -1.28 6.90
CA GLY A 93 -9.25 -0.41 7.42
C GLY A 93 -7.83 -0.95 7.27
N THR A 94 -7.66 -2.19 6.84
CA THR A 94 -6.35 -2.80 6.59
C THR A 94 -5.82 -2.34 5.23
N PRO A 95 -4.57 -1.85 5.12
CA PRO A 95 -4.00 -1.51 3.83
C PRO A 95 -3.63 -2.76 3.03
N VAL A 96 -3.64 -2.63 1.70
CA VAL A 96 -3.24 -3.67 0.74
C VAL A 96 -2.38 -3.06 -0.37
N GLY A 97 -1.55 -3.88 -1.00
CA GLY A 97 -0.70 -3.47 -2.11
C GLY A 97 0.74 -3.91 -1.94
N PHE A 98 1.59 -3.56 -2.90
CA PHE A 98 2.96 -4.05 -2.95
C PHE A 98 3.83 -3.52 -1.79
N ASP A 99 3.72 -2.25 -1.41
CA ASP A 99 4.40 -1.69 -0.23
C ASP A 99 4.01 -2.42 1.06
N VAL A 100 2.71 -2.74 1.17
CA VAL A 100 2.16 -3.49 2.31
C VAL A 100 2.69 -4.93 2.34
N ALA A 101 2.84 -5.55 1.16
CA ALA A 101 3.40 -6.89 1.03
C ALA A 101 4.90 -6.92 1.41
N ILE A 102 5.67 -5.91 1.02
CA ILE A 102 7.09 -5.76 1.41
C ILE A 102 7.21 -5.53 2.93
N ALA A 103 6.38 -4.68 3.52
CA ALA A 103 6.38 -4.49 4.97
C ALA A 103 5.99 -5.77 5.72
N ALA A 104 5.01 -6.52 5.21
CA ALA A 104 4.60 -7.80 5.77
C ALA A 104 5.71 -8.87 5.68
N LEU A 105 6.51 -8.87 4.61
CA LEU A 105 7.67 -9.74 4.47
C LEU A 105 8.71 -9.45 5.57
N ILE A 106 9.05 -8.18 5.80
CA ILE A 106 9.98 -7.79 6.87
C ILE A 106 9.44 -8.21 8.25
N ALA A 107 8.16 -8.00 8.50
CA ALA A 107 7.50 -8.41 9.76
C ALA A 107 7.56 -9.93 9.95
N ALA A 108 7.30 -10.72 8.90
CA ALA A 108 7.35 -12.17 8.94
C ALA A 108 8.76 -12.69 9.29
N GLU A 109 9.81 -12.09 8.75
CA GLU A 109 11.21 -12.43 9.07
C GLU A 109 11.61 -12.02 10.50
N LEU A 110 10.92 -11.05 11.11
CA LEU A 110 11.03 -10.71 12.54
C LEU A 110 10.21 -11.67 13.44
N GLY A 111 9.47 -12.62 12.88
CA GLY A 111 8.57 -13.48 13.62
C GLY A 111 7.23 -12.82 13.99
N ILE A 112 6.88 -11.72 13.35
CA ILE A 112 5.67 -10.92 13.62
C ILE A 112 4.59 -11.26 12.60
N ALA A 113 3.38 -11.59 13.09
CA ALA A 113 2.24 -11.90 12.23
C ALA A 113 1.68 -10.63 11.56
N PHE A 114 1.05 -10.79 10.39
CA PHE A 114 0.46 -9.67 9.64
C PHE A 114 -0.58 -8.88 10.45
N GLU A 115 -1.37 -9.56 11.25
CA GLU A 115 -2.36 -8.95 12.15
C GLU A 115 -1.77 -8.17 13.32
N ASP A 116 -0.48 -8.38 13.62
CA ASP A 116 0.25 -7.69 14.68
C ASP A 116 1.06 -6.49 14.15
N ILE A 117 0.93 -6.15 12.86
CA ILE A 117 1.49 -4.94 12.28
C ILE A 117 0.57 -3.76 12.58
N GLU A 118 1.13 -2.70 13.18
CA GLU A 118 0.43 -1.45 13.44
C GLU A 118 0.59 -0.49 12.25
N TRP A 119 -0.46 -0.37 11.45
CA TRP A 119 -0.44 0.46 10.24
C TRP A 119 -0.75 1.92 10.53
N THR A 120 0.07 2.83 10.02
CA THR A 120 -0.13 4.29 10.10
C THR A 120 -0.07 4.90 8.70
N GLU A 121 -1.02 5.76 8.36
CA GLU A 121 -0.96 6.52 7.11
C GLU A 121 0.22 7.47 7.12
N ALA A 122 1.15 7.31 6.18
CA ALA A 122 2.34 8.12 6.05
C ALA A 122 2.32 8.90 4.73
N GLN A 123 1.64 10.05 4.73
CA GLN A 123 1.68 11.00 3.62
C GLN A 123 3.11 11.48 3.36
N SER A 124 3.41 11.89 2.12
CA SER A 124 4.78 12.21 1.70
C SER A 124 5.47 13.26 2.56
N ALA A 125 4.73 14.24 3.04
CA ALA A 125 5.28 15.36 3.84
C ALA A 125 5.67 14.99 5.29
N VAL A 126 5.23 13.83 5.80
CA VAL A 126 5.41 13.47 7.23
C VAL A 126 6.33 12.28 7.46
N ARG A 127 6.76 11.57 6.40
CA ARG A 127 7.50 10.30 6.52
C ARG A 127 8.77 10.42 7.34
N GLU A 128 9.62 11.43 7.04
CA GLU A 128 10.84 11.68 7.79
C GLU A 128 10.55 12.00 9.26
N SER A 129 9.55 12.86 9.53
CA SER A 129 9.21 13.27 10.90
C SER A 129 8.62 12.14 11.73
N PHE A 130 7.95 11.16 11.12
CA PHE A 130 7.43 9.98 11.81
C PHE A 130 8.56 9.08 12.30
N LEU A 131 9.59 8.87 11.47
CA LEU A 131 10.79 8.13 11.84
C LEU A 131 11.62 8.89 12.89
N GLU A 132 11.86 10.21 12.70
CA GLU A 132 12.62 11.05 13.63
C GLU A 132 11.99 11.14 15.03
N SER A 133 10.66 11.03 15.11
CA SER A 133 9.90 11.13 16.36
C SER A 133 9.42 9.78 16.92
N ASP A 134 9.92 8.68 16.38
CA ASP A 134 9.61 7.33 16.84
C ASP A 134 8.10 7.02 16.84
N GLN A 135 7.38 7.52 15.84
CA GLN A 135 5.97 7.20 15.64
C GLN A 135 5.78 5.89 14.86
N VAL A 136 6.75 5.56 14.01
CA VAL A 136 6.82 4.31 13.25
C VAL A 136 8.24 3.75 13.28
N ASP A 137 8.38 2.44 13.13
CA ASP A 137 9.67 1.76 13.11
C ASP A 137 10.27 1.75 11.71
N ILE A 138 9.40 1.59 10.69
CA ILE A 138 9.76 1.69 9.27
C ILE A 138 8.69 2.44 8.47
N VAL A 139 9.09 2.96 7.31
CA VAL A 139 8.19 3.53 6.31
C VAL A 139 8.38 2.81 4.97
N VAL A 140 7.31 2.16 4.48
CA VAL A 140 7.22 1.53 3.16
C VAL A 140 6.05 2.18 2.42
N ALA A 141 6.35 3.19 1.60
CA ALA A 141 5.35 4.15 1.12
C ALA A 141 5.73 4.81 -0.21
N THR A 142 6.09 3.99 -1.25
CA THR A 142 6.62 4.49 -2.53
C THR A 142 7.69 5.59 -2.28
N TYR A 143 8.68 5.25 -1.45
CA TYR A 143 9.52 6.24 -0.80
C TYR A 143 10.87 6.38 -1.52
N THR A 144 10.94 7.30 -2.47
CA THR A 144 12.16 7.59 -3.23
C THR A 144 13.35 7.87 -2.33
N ILE A 145 14.42 7.09 -2.50
CA ILE A 145 15.73 7.30 -1.89
C ILE A 145 16.37 8.53 -2.55
N ASN A 146 16.77 9.51 -1.75
CA ASN A 146 17.60 10.63 -2.22
C ASN A 146 18.50 11.16 -1.10
N ASP A 147 19.52 11.95 -1.51
CA ASP A 147 20.55 12.44 -0.59
C ASP A 147 20.00 13.33 0.54
N ALA A 148 19.02 14.19 0.22
CA ALA A 148 18.42 15.09 1.22
C ALA A 148 17.67 14.32 2.32
N ARG A 149 17.03 13.21 1.99
CA ARG A 149 16.37 12.32 2.95
C ARG A 149 17.38 11.51 3.76
N LYS A 150 18.47 11.04 3.12
CA LYS A 150 19.57 10.33 3.79
C LYS A 150 20.29 11.17 4.85
N GLU A 151 20.16 12.51 4.84
CA GLU A 151 20.66 13.37 5.91
C GLU A 151 19.81 13.28 7.19
N ARG A 152 18.58 12.76 7.10
CA ARG A 152 17.60 12.76 8.19
C ARG A 152 17.24 11.35 8.68
N ILE A 153 17.21 10.40 7.78
CA ILE A 153 16.81 9.00 8.02
C ILE A 153 17.72 8.07 7.22
N ASP A 154 17.73 6.79 7.55
CA ASP A 154 18.35 5.77 6.72
C ASP A 154 17.35 5.11 5.77
N PHE A 155 17.85 4.47 4.73
CA PHE A 155 17.10 3.65 3.79
C PHE A 155 17.73 2.27 3.62
N ALA A 156 16.90 1.25 3.61
CA ALA A 156 17.22 -0.05 3.03
C ALA A 156 16.62 -0.18 1.63
N GLY A 157 17.20 -1.02 0.79
CA GLY A 157 16.78 -1.22 -0.59
C GLY A 157 17.71 -0.59 -1.62
N PRO A 158 17.22 -0.18 -2.82
CA PRO A 158 15.80 -0.10 -3.19
C PRO A 158 15.12 -1.47 -3.33
N TYR A 159 13.79 -1.49 -3.10
CA TYR A 159 12.97 -2.69 -3.37
C TYR A 159 12.22 -2.59 -4.70
N PHE A 160 12.19 -1.41 -5.32
CA PHE A 160 11.55 -1.14 -6.60
C PHE A 160 12.17 0.10 -7.27
N ILE A 161 12.09 0.19 -8.60
CA ILE A 161 12.46 1.39 -9.35
C ILE A 161 11.25 1.85 -10.16
N ALA A 162 10.75 3.04 -9.86
CA ALA A 162 9.73 3.74 -10.63
C ALA A 162 10.33 4.90 -11.42
N GLY A 163 9.50 5.63 -12.14
CA GLY A 163 9.86 6.89 -12.77
C GLY A 163 8.69 7.84 -12.76
N GLN A 164 8.93 9.13 -12.61
CA GLN A 164 7.89 10.15 -12.67
C GLN A 164 7.27 10.22 -14.07
N ASP A 165 5.93 10.33 -14.11
CA ASP A 165 5.11 10.42 -15.30
C ASP A 165 3.96 11.41 -15.07
N ILE A 166 3.06 11.50 -16.02
CA ILE A 166 1.96 12.47 -16.01
C ILE A 166 0.65 11.77 -16.41
N ILE A 167 -0.44 12.05 -15.70
CA ILE A 167 -1.80 11.78 -16.20
C ILE A 167 -2.52 13.09 -16.51
N VAL A 168 -3.35 13.01 -17.53
CA VAL A 168 -4.21 14.10 -18.01
C VAL A 168 -5.66 13.60 -18.11
N GLN A 169 -6.61 14.49 -18.35
CA GLN A 169 -7.97 14.07 -18.72
C GLN A 169 -7.94 13.25 -20.01
N ALA A 170 -8.81 12.25 -20.12
CA ALA A 170 -8.93 11.41 -21.31
C ALA A 170 -9.10 12.24 -22.59
N GLY A 171 -8.36 11.85 -23.63
CA GLY A 171 -8.30 12.59 -24.90
C GLY A 171 -7.36 13.77 -24.88
N ASN A 172 -6.63 14.00 -23.78
CA ASN A 172 -5.55 14.98 -23.66
C ASN A 172 -5.90 16.36 -24.25
N PRO A 173 -6.88 17.08 -23.68
CA PRO A 173 -7.43 18.30 -24.31
C PRO A 173 -6.41 19.42 -24.43
N GLU A 174 -5.39 19.44 -23.57
CA GLU A 174 -4.30 20.45 -23.59
C GLU A 174 -3.12 20.02 -24.47
N GLY A 175 -3.10 18.78 -24.97
CA GLY A 175 -2.06 18.27 -25.86
C GLY A 175 -0.70 18.12 -25.16
N ILE A 176 -0.69 17.76 -23.87
CA ILE A 176 0.53 17.55 -23.09
C ILE A 176 1.23 16.28 -23.60
N THR A 177 2.52 16.38 -23.88
CA THR A 177 3.34 15.27 -24.37
C THR A 177 4.53 14.96 -23.47
N GLY A 178 4.83 15.82 -22.50
CA GLY A 178 5.92 15.66 -21.57
C GLY A 178 5.94 16.78 -20.54
N PRO A 179 6.89 16.74 -19.59
CA PRO A 179 6.93 17.69 -18.50
C PRO A 179 7.23 19.13 -18.93
N GLU A 180 7.91 19.33 -20.08
CA GLU A 180 8.20 20.66 -20.63
C GLU A 180 6.93 21.44 -21.02
N ASP A 181 5.87 20.73 -21.38
CA ASP A 181 4.59 21.36 -21.76
C ASP A 181 3.83 21.91 -20.53
N LEU A 182 4.27 21.59 -19.33
CA LEU A 182 3.61 21.98 -18.07
C LEU A 182 4.10 23.32 -17.50
N ALA A 183 5.12 23.94 -18.11
CA ALA A 183 5.66 25.22 -17.65
C ALA A 183 4.59 26.31 -17.55
N GLY A 184 4.38 26.85 -16.33
CA GLY A 184 3.38 27.88 -16.06
C GLY A 184 1.92 27.40 -16.08
N LEU A 185 1.68 26.08 -16.19
CA LEU A 185 0.35 25.49 -16.11
C LEU A 185 0.09 24.92 -14.71
N PRO A 186 -1.18 24.90 -14.24
CA PRO A 186 -1.54 24.32 -12.96
C PRO A 186 -1.46 22.80 -13.00
N VAL A 187 -0.62 22.23 -12.14
CA VAL A 187 -0.37 20.78 -12.01
C VAL A 187 -0.51 20.36 -10.55
N CYS A 188 -1.15 19.23 -10.29
CA CYS A 188 -1.28 18.70 -8.92
C CYS A 188 -0.27 17.58 -8.66
N SER A 189 0.29 17.60 -7.45
CA SER A 189 1.11 16.51 -6.90
C SER A 189 1.05 16.54 -5.36
N ALA A 190 1.51 15.47 -4.70
CA ALA A 190 1.49 15.38 -3.24
C ALA A 190 2.60 16.24 -2.61
N GLU A 191 2.25 17.02 -1.59
CA GLU A 191 3.21 17.83 -0.82
C GLU A 191 4.33 16.97 -0.24
N GLY A 192 5.58 17.44 -0.33
CA GLY A 192 6.76 16.74 0.19
C GLY A 192 7.23 15.53 -0.63
N SER A 193 6.61 15.30 -1.80
CA SER A 193 7.06 14.28 -2.75
C SER A 193 8.19 14.79 -3.64
N THR A 194 9.01 13.87 -4.17
CA THR A 194 10.02 14.15 -5.20
C THR A 194 9.35 14.68 -6.47
N PRO A 195 8.26 14.05 -6.98
CA PRO A 195 7.55 14.55 -8.15
C PRO A 195 7.00 15.99 -8.02
N ALA A 196 6.54 16.39 -6.84
CA ALA A 196 6.09 17.76 -6.61
C ALA A 196 7.24 18.76 -6.72
N ALA A 197 8.40 18.44 -6.15
CA ALA A 197 9.59 19.28 -6.25
C ALA A 197 10.09 19.35 -7.69
N THR A 198 10.24 18.21 -8.36
CA THR A 198 10.74 18.13 -9.74
C THR A 198 9.87 18.96 -10.69
N ILE A 199 8.53 18.78 -10.65
CA ILE A 199 7.67 19.48 -11.61
C ILE A 199 7.64 21.01 -11.40
N SER A 200 7.76 21.47 -10.13
CA SER A 200 7.81 22.91 -9.82
C SER A 200 9.17 23.52 -10.07
N ASP A 201 10.24 22.89 -9.60
CA ASP A 201 11.57 23.48 -9.54
C ASP A 201 12.35 23.34 -10.87
N GLU A 202 12.16 22.20 -11.57
CA GLU A 202 12.88 21.92 -12.81
C GLU A 202 12.08 22.31 -14.05
N TYR A 203 10.75 22.07 -14.03
CA TYR A 203 9.89 22.32 -15.19
C TYR A 203 9.01 23.58 -15.07
N GLY A 204 8.97 24.21 -13.90
CA GLY A 204 8.30 25.49 -13.69
C GLY A 204 6.78 25.46 -13.76
N ALA A 205 6.16 24.32 -13.46
CA ALA A 205 4.72 24.20 -13.35
C ALA A 205 4.18 24.98 -12.13
N GLU A 206 2.93 25.45 -12.21
CA GLU A 206 2.22 26.04 -11.06
C GLU A 206 1.66 24.91 -10.18
N LEU A 207 2.41 24.52 -9.12
CA LEU A 207 2.07 23.39 -8.28
C LEU A 207 0.83 23.66 -7.43
N LEU A 208 -0.21 22.82 -7.56
CA LEU A 208 -1.25 22.60 -6.57
C LEU A 208 -0.79 21.45 -5.66
N ALA A 209 -0.25 21.76 -4.48
CA ALA A 209 0.17 20.75 -3.52
C ALA A 209 -1.04 20.16 -2.79
N ALA A 210 -1.17 18.84 -2.80
CA ALA A 210 -2.22 18.07 -2.14
C ALA A 210 -1.68 17.24 -0.97
N GLY A 211 -2.52 16.78 -0.06
CA GLY A 211 -2.12 15.90 1.03
C GLY A 211 -1.73 14.51 0.53
N GLY A 212 -2.55 13.94 -0.33
CA GLY A 212 -2.31 12.69 -1.04
C GLY A 212 -2.46 12.85 -2.54
N TYR A 213 -2.02 11.86 -3.30
CA TYR A 213 -2.17 11.90 -4.76
C TYR A 213 -3.63 11.70 -5.20
N SER A 214 -4.42 10.94 -4.46
CA SER A 214 -5.86 10.77 -4.73
C SER A 214 -6.63 12.10 -4.66
N ASP A 215 -6.18 13.04 -3.83
CA ASP A 215 -6.76 14.39 -3.72
C ASP A 215 -6.59 15.21 -5.01
N CYS A 216 -5.66 14.82 -5.90
CA CYS A 216 -5.42 15.48 -7.17
C CYS A 216 -6.42 15.10 -8.27
N LEU A 217 -7.13 13.97 -8.12
CA LEU A 217 -8.01 13.45 -9.17
C LEU A 217 -9.22 14.34 -9.43
N ASP A 218 -9.86 14.86 -8.39
CA ASP A 218 -11.00 15.77 -8.53
C ASP A 218 -10.59 17.12 -9.14
N PRO A 219 -9.51 17.80 -8.73
CA PRO A 219 -8.95 18.93 -9.46
C PRO A 219 -8.72 18.67 -10.95
N LEU A 220 -8.18 17.49 -11.31
CA LEU A 220 -7.99 17.10 -12.71
C LEU A 220 -9.32 16.91 -13.44
N ARG A 221 -10.28 16.18 -12.86
CA ARG A 221 -11.63 15.98 -13.44
C ARG A 221 -12.34 17.29 -13.75
N ASN A 222 -12.21 18.25 -12.85
CA ASN A 222 -12.90 19.53 -12.94
C ASN A 222 -12.14 20.59 -13.74
N GLY A 223 -10.97 20.28 -14.30
CA GLY A 223 -10.14 21.22 -15.06
C GLY A 223 -9.54 22.33 -14.20
N GLN A 224 -9.39 22.13 -12.88
CA GLN A 224 -8.67 23.04 -12.00
C GLN A 224 -7.16 22.93 -12.20
N VAL A 225 -6.70 21.74 -12.56
CA VAL A 225 -5.34 21.45 -13.02
C VAL A 225 -5.40 20.77 -14.37
N VAL A 226 -4.36 20.92 -15.16
CA VAL A 226 -4.25 20.28 -16.49
C VAL A 226 -3.67 18.88 -16.42
N ALA A 227 -2.92 18.59 -15.35
CA ALA A 227 -2.25 17.32 -15.14
C ALA A 227 -2.11 16.98 -13.65
N VAL A 228 -1.94 15.70 -13.38
CA VAL A 228 -1.41 15.18 -12.11
C VAL A 228 -0.10 14.48 -12.43
N THR A 229 0.91 14.70 -11.61
CA THR A 229 2.22 14.07 -11.78
C THR A 229 2.67 13.38 -10.51
N THR A 230 3.13 12.16 -10.67
CA THR A 230 3.83 11.31 -9.71
C THR A 230 4.42 10.12 -10.47
N ASP A 231 4.79 9.08 -9.78
CA ASP A 231 5.42 7.91 -10.36
C ASP A 231 4.42 7.10 -11.22
N ASN A 232 4.89 6.63 -12.36
CA ASN A 232 4.12 5.94 -13.39
C ASN A 232 3.26 4.79 -12.84
N VAL A 233 3.77 4.04 -11.87
CA VAL A 233 3.09 2.90 -11.25
C VAL A 233 1.90 3.33 -10.37
N ILE A 234 2.00 4.48 -9.68
CA ILE A 234 0.91 5.08 -8.91
C ILE A 234 -0.17 5.60 -9.86
N LEU A 235 0.25 6.32 -10.91
CA LEU A 235 -0.65 6.87 -11.93
C LEU A 235 -1.40 5.76 -12.66
N SER A 236 -0.72 4.65 -12.99
CA SER A 236 -1.35 3.48 -13.60
C SER A 236 -2.47 2.90 -12.73
N GLY A 237 -2.25 2.84 -11.42
CA GLY A 237 -3.29 2.41 -10.48
C GLY A 237 -4.51 3.34 -10.46
N PHE A 238 -4.31 4.66 -10.57
CA PHE A 238 -5.42 5.61 -10.69
C PHE A 238 -6.16 5.49 -12.02
N VAL A 239 -5.44 5.29 -13.14
CA VAL A 239 -6.06 5.09 -14.46
C VAL A 239 -6.88 3.81 -14.48
N ASP A 240 -6.37 2.72 -13.90
CA ASP A 240 -7.10 1.44 -13.80
C ASP A 240 -8.40 1.56 -12.99
N GLN A 241 -8.35 2.29 -11.87
CA GLN A 241 -9.54 2.50 -11.03
C GLN A 241 -10.56 3.50 -11.61
N ASN A 242 -10.17 4.32 -12.61
CA ASN A 242 -11.02 5.34 -13.22
C ASN A 242 -11.07 5.19 -14.75
N PRO A 243 -11.61 4.05 -15.26
CA PRO A 243 -11.52 3.72 -16.67
C PRO A 243 -12.18 4.77 -17.57
N GLY A 244 -11.41 5.32 -18.51
CA GLY A 244 -11.87 6.31 -19.46
C GLY A 244 -11.96 7.75 -18.95
N GLU A 245 -11.52 8.03 -17.71
CA GLU A 245 -11.46 9.40 -17.18
C GLU A 245 -10.11 10.06 -17.39
N PHE A 246 -9.04 9.29 -17.28
CA PHE A 246 -7.66 9.76 -17.36
C PHE A 246 -6.86 8.99 -18.40
N GLU A 247 -5.78 9.62 -18.86
CA GLU A 247 -4.82 9.09 -19.83
C GLU A 247 -3.40 9.31 -19.28
N LEU A 248 -2.60 8.23 -19.26
CA LEU A 248 -1.19 8.28 -18.89
C LEU A 248 -0.39 8.73 -20.13
N ILE A 249 0.53 9.67 -19.98
CA ILE A 249 1.42 10.11 -21.07
C ILE A 249 2.39 8.96 -21.43
N GLY A 250 2.92 8.23 -20.42
CA GLY A 250 3.62 6.97 -20.61
C GLY A 250 5.11 7.11 -20.93
N GLU A 251 5.71 8.29 -20.73
CA GLU A 251 7.14 8.52 -20.84
C GLU A 251 7.69 9.03 -19.51
N THR A 252 8.35 8.14 -18.75
CA THR A 252 8.99 8.51 -17.49
C THR A 252 10.20 9.42 -17.76
N PHE A 253 10.36 10.44 -16.92
CA PHE A 253 11.42 11.45 -17.07
C PHE A 253 12.35 11.57 -15.86
N THR A 254 12.14 10.73 -14.83
CA THR A 254 13.05 10.56 -13.68
C THR A 254 13.28 9.08 -13.40
N GLU A 255 14.17 8.80 -12.46
CA GLU A 255 14.34 7.50 -11.82
C GLU A 255 14.03 7.66 -10.33
N GLU A 256 13.08 6.87 -9.84
CA GLU A 256 12.57 6.93 -8.48
C GLU A 256 12.80 5.59 -7.77
N PRO A 257 14.00 5.39 -7.15
CA PRO A 257 14.29 4.17 -6.41
C PRO A 257 13.52 4.17 -5.08
N TYR A 258 12.59 3.21 -4.90
CA TYR A 258 11.82 3.09 -3.67
C TYR A 258 12.60 2.32 -2.60
N GLY A 259 12.83 2.97 -1.47
CA GLY A 259 13.45 2.37 -0.30
C GLY A 259 12.51 2.25 0.89
N ILE A 260 12.96 1.49 1.85
CA ILE A 260 12.33 1.35 3.16
C ILE A 260 13.05 2.32 4.10
N GLY A 261 12.32 3.37 4.53
CA GLY A 261 12.84 4.35 5.49
C GLY A 261 12.88 3.76 6.90
N LEU A 262 13.95 4.04 7.64
CA LEU A 262 14.15 3.64 9.03
C LEU A 262 14.90 4.74 9.79
N PRO A 263 14.92 4.72 11.14
CA PRO A 263 15.64 5.71 11.93
C PRO A 263 17.13 5.81 11.58
N LEU A 264 17.66 7.04 11.57
CA LEU A 264 19.04 7.33 11.21
C LEU A 264 20.03 6.64 12.16
N GLY A 265 21.00 5.92 11.61
CA GLY A 265 22.12 5.31 12.34
C GLY A 265 21.85 3.90 12.85
N ASP A 266 20.73 3.26 12.43
CA ASP A 266 20.47 1.86 12.74
C ASP A 266 21.02 0.94 11.62
N ASP A 267 22.35 0.86 11.56
CA ASP A 267 23.06 0.08 10.55
C ASP A 267 22.71 -1.42 10.60
N ALA A 268 22.42 -1.95 11.81
CA ALA A 268 22.09 -3.35 12.00
C ALA A 268 20.70 -3.68 11.42
N PHE A 269 19.72 -2.84 11.69
CA PHE A 269 18.37 -3.01 11.18
C PHE A 269 18.32 -2.79 9.65
N ARG A 270 19.05 -1.78 9.15
CA ARG A 270 19.21 -1.55 7.72
C ARG A 270 19.83 -2.78 7.02
N ALA A 271 20.88 -3.37 7.60
CA ALA A 271 21.51 -4.57 7.04
C ALA A 271 20.55 -5.75 7.02
N PHE A 272 19.81 -5.99 8.10
CA PHE A 272 18.78 -7.03 8.17
C PHE A 272 17.72 -6.87 7.08
N ILE A 273 17.14 -5.66 6.92
CA ILE A 273 16.13 -5.41 5.88
C ILE A 273 16.72 -5.64 4.48
N ASN A 274 17.96 -5.24 4.25
CA ASN A 274 18.64 -5.48 2.97
C ASN A 274 18.85 -6.98 2.71
N ASP A 275 19.20 -7.77 3.73
CA ASP A 275 19.35 -9.21 3.60
C ASP A 275 18.01 -9.87 3.26
N VAL A 276 16.91 -9.48 3.90
CA VAL A 276 15.55 -9.93 3.60
C VAL A 276 15.14 -9.63 2.16
N LEU A 277 15.45 -8.42 1.67
CA LEU A 277 15.15 -8.04 0.28
C LEU A 277 15.94 -8.87 -0.72
N GLU A 278 17.26 -9.05 -0.50
CA GLU A 278 18.12 -9.83 -1.41
C GLU A 278 17.68 -11.30 -1.44
N GLU A 279 17.32 -11.90 -0.29
CA GLU A 279 16.79 -13.27 -0.24
C GLU A 279 15.47 -13.37 -1.03
N ALA A 280 14.55 -12.43 -0.85
CA ALA A 280 13.28 -12.41 -1.58
C ALA A 280 13.46 -12.19 -3.10
N PHE A 281 14.52 -11.50 -3.52
CA PHE A 281 14.88 -11.36 -4.94
C PHE A 281 15.39 -12.68 -5.51
N GLU A 282 16.22 -13.42 -4.74
CA GLU A 282 16.85 -14.66 -5.18
C GLU A 282 15.87 -15.84 -5.21
N ASP A 283 14.97 -15.95 -4.24
CA ASP A 283 14.04 -17.07 -4.10
C ASP A 283 12.71 -16.87 -4.87
N GLY A 284 12.47 -15.65 -5.40
CA GLY A 284 11.30 -15.29 -6.16
C GLY A 284 10.09 -14.83 -5.33
N THR A 285 10.22 -14.72 -4.02
CA THR A 285 9.18 -14.21 -3.13
C THR A 285 8.76 -12.79 -3.53
N TRP A 286 9.74 -11.91 -3.82
CA TRP A 286 9.48 -10.55 -4.30
C TRP A 286 8.63 -10.54 -5.59
N ALA A 287 8.99 -11.37 -6.58
CA ALA A 287 8.27 -11.45 -7.85
C ALA A 287 6.82 -11.91 -7.64
N ARG A 288 6.62 -12.92 -6.80
CA ARG A 288 5.27 -13.41 -6.42
C ARG A 288 4.46 -12.32 -5.74
N LEU A 289 5.03 -11.60 -4.76
CA LEU A 289 4.34 -10.52 -4.07
C LEU A 289 3.96 -9.38 -5.03
N TYR A 290 4.82 -9.08 -5.99
CA TYR A 290 4.52 -8.09 -7.03
C TYR A 290 3.41 -8.58 -7.96
N GLU A 291 3.45 -9.83 -8.44
CA GLU A 291 2.41 -10.43 -9.30
C GLU A 291 1.03 -10.41 -8.62
N GLU A 292 0.98 -10.71 -7.33
CA GLU A 292 -0.26 -10.76 -6.53
C GLU A 292 -0.83 -9.36 -6.23
N THR A 293 -0.05 -8.30 -6.42
CA THR A 293 -0.42 -6.91 -6.10
C THR A 293 -0.36 -6.01 -7.33
N ALA A 294 0.74 -5.33 -7.57
CA ALA A 294 0.91 -4.41 -8.69
C ALA A 294 0.89 -5.11 -10.06
N GLY A 295 1.34 -6.36 -10.12
CA GLY A 295 1.34 -7.19 -11.32
C GLY A 295 -0.05 -7.54 -11.87
N THR A 296 -1.12 -7.26 -11.13
CA THR A 296 -2.50 -7.37 -11.63
C THR A 296 -2.83 -6.35 -12.74
N VAL A 297 -2.05 -5.28 -12.82
CA VAL A 297 -2.20 -4.18 -13.80
C VAL A 297 -0.91 -3.92 -14.57
N LEU A 298 0.24 -4.10 -13.94
CA LEU A 298 1.56 -3.77 -14.47
C LEU A 298 2.34 -5.03 -14.84
N ASP A 299 3.26 -4.91 -15.80
CA ASP A 299 4.22 -5.97 -16.09
C ASP A 299 5.18 -6.15 -14.89
N VAL A 300 5.58 -7.40 -14.63
CA VAL A 300 6.55 -7.70 -13.56
C VAL A 300 7.96 -7.31 -14.03
N PRO A 301 8.62 -6.36 -13.37
CA PRO A 301 9.98 -6.00 -13.74
C PRO A 301 11.00 -6.96 -13.11
N GLU A 302 12.27 -6.83 -13.51
CA GLU A 302 13.36 -7.44 -12.76
C GLU A 302 13.54 -6.71 -11.41
N PRO A 303 13.86 -7.43 -10.32
CA PRO A 303 14.15 -6.79 -9.05
C PRO A 303 15.39 -5.89 -9.14
N PRO A 304 15.43 -4.75 -8.43
CA PRO A 304 16.60 -3.88 -8.42
C PRO A 304 17.76 -4.51 -7.64
N MET A 305 18.95 -3.91 -7.76
CA MET A 305 20.06 -4.22 -6.85
C MET A 305 19.95 -3.38 -5.59
N VAL A 306 20.14 -3.99 -4.43
CA VAL A 306 20.20 -3.29 -3.15
C VAL A 306 21.44 -2.40 -3.09
N ASP A 307 21.27 -1.14 -2.67
CA ASP A 307 22.37 -0.20 -2.42
C ASP A 307 22.79 -0.26 -0.94
N ARG A 308 23.87 -0.97 -0.68
CA ARG A 308 24.45 -1.10 0.67
C ARG A 308 25.48 0.00 0.91
N TYR A 309 25.10 1.08 1.53
CA TYR A 309 25.96 2.24 1.85
C TYR A 309 26.26 2.34 3.35
#